data_b2a88a44cd5571e84997edc7184bbf7a
#
_entry.id   b2a88a44cd5571e84997edc7184bbf7a
#
_cell.length_a   1.000
_cell.length_b   1.000
_cell.length_c   1.000
_cell.angle_alpha   90.00
_cell.angle_beta   90.00
_cell.angle_gamma   90.00
#
_symmetry.space_group_name_H-M   'P 1'
#
loop_
_entity.id
_entity.type
_entity.pdbx_description
1 polymer ?
#
loop_
_entity_poly.entity_id
_entity_poly.type
_entity_poly.pdbx_seq_one_letter_code
_entity_poly.pdbx_strand_id
1 'polypeptide(L)' 'MVVMNRLTDAEVLLTPAEVAALFRVDPKTVTRWAKAGKLTSIRTLGGHRRYRESEVKELLKATQQKR' A
#
# COMPACT_ATOMS: atom_id res chain seq x y z
N MET A 1 -9.59 -14.49 19.57
CA MET A 1 -8.60 -14.43 19.36
C MET A 1 -8.21 -14.80 18.12
N VAL A 2 -8.32 -15.74 17.83
CA VAL A 2 -7.95 -16.21 16.63
C VAL A 2 -8.53 -15.48 15.50
N VAL A 3 -9.73 -15.12 15.58
CA VAL A 3 -10.36 -14.44 14.51
C VAL A 3 -9.69 -13.17 14.14
N MET A 4 -9.24 -12.45 15.11
CA MET A 4 -8.60 -11.27 14.83
C MET A 4 -7.35 -11.52 14.12
N ASN A 5 -6.67 -12.51 14.49
CA ASN A 5 -5.42 -12.81 13.85
C ASN A 5 -5.62 -13.13 12.42
N ARG A 6 -6.72 -13.74 12.12
CA ARG A 6 -6.93 -14.09 10.80
C ARG A 6 -7.09 -12.90 9.94
N LEU A 7 -7.76 -11.90 10.40
CA LEU A 7 -7.95 -10.71 9.63
C LEU A 7 -6.62 -10.05 9.41
N THR A 8 -5.79 -10.06 10.40
CA THR A 8 -4.50 -9.43 10.29
C THR A 8 -3.62 -10.16 9.31
N ASP A 9 -3.69 -11.46 9.34
CA ASP A 9 -2.88 -12.23 8.43
C ASP A 9 -3.31 -12.04 7.01
N ALA A 10 -4.56 -11.80 6.79
CA ALA A 10 -5.03 -11.69 5.44
C ALA A 10 -4.59 -10.39 4.81
N GLU A 11 -4.28 -9.41 5.62
CA GLU A 11 -3.91 -8.12 5.06
C GLU A 11 -2.61 -7.62 5.63
N VAL A 12 -1.62 -7.54 4.79
CA VAL A 12 -0.37 -6.97 5.19
C VAL A 12 -0.42 -5.52 4.75
N LEU A 13 -0.15 -4.62 5.65
CA LEU A 13 -0.20 -3.20 5.35
C LEU A 13 1.19 -2.60 5.29
N LEU A 14 1.40 -1.73 4.33
CA LEU A 14 2.69 -1.10 4.13
C LEU A 14 2.61 0.38 4.42
N THR A 15 3.71 0.95 4.87
CA THR A 15 3.77 2.38 5.10
C THR A 15 4.05 3.06 3.77
N PRO A 16 3.81 4.36 3.67
CA PRO A 16 4.10 5.08 2.44
C PRO A 16 5.56 4.95 2.04
N ALA A 17 6.46 4.93 3.03
CA ALA A 17 7.88 4.81 2.75
C ALA A 17 8.20 3.44 2.15
N GLU A 18 7.54 2.41 2.65
CA GLU A 18 7.78 1.08 2.13
C GLU A 18 7.27 0.95 0.70
N VAL A 19 6.12 1.54 0.42
CA VAL A 19 5.58 1.50 -0.92
C VAL A 19 6.50 2.28 -1.86
N ALA A 20 6.95 3.44 -1.41
CA ALA A 20 7.83 4.27 -2.21
C ALA A 20 9.11 3.51 -2.56
N ALA A 21 9.64 2.78 -1.60
CA ALA A 21 10.85 2.02 -1.83
C ALA A 21 10.64 0.93 -2.88
N LEU A 22 9.48 0.29 -2.86
CA LEU A 22 9.21 -0.75 -3.82
C LEU A 22 9.13 -0.21 -5.23
N PHE A 23 8.58 1.00 -5.39
CA PHE A 23 8.48 1.59 -6.71
C PHE A 23 9.67 2.49 -7.03
N ARG A 24 10.55 2.69 -6.05
CA ARG A 24 11.71 3.56 -6.21
C ARG A 24 11.31 4.98 -6.53
N VAL A 25 10.34 5.48 -5.78
CA VAL A 25 9.91 6.86 -5.94
C VAL A 25 9.87 7.50 -4.57
N ASP A 26 9.55 8.77 -4.54
CA ASP A 26 9.45 9.52 -3.32
C ASP A 26 8.16 9.19 -2.61
N PRO A 27 8.11 9.18 -1.29
CA PRO A 27 6.86 8.94 -0.59
C PRO A 27 5.76 9.92 -0.97
N LYS A 28 6.13 11.14 -1.36
CA LYS A 28 5.15 12.11 -1.79
C LYS A 28 4.43 11.65 -3.02
N THR A 29 5.12 10.93 -3.88
CA THR A 29 4.55 10.42 -5.10
C THR A 29 3.49 9.39 -4.76
N VAL A 30 3.75 8.56 -3.75
CA VAL A 30 2.80 7.54 -3.34
C VAL A 30 1.53 8.21 -2.83
N THR A 31 1.69 9.27 -2.04
CA THR A 31 0.55 9.99 -1.52
C THR A 31 -0.27 10.57 -2.66
N ARG A 32 0.40 11.07 -3.67
CA ARG A 32 -0.26 11.64 -4.81
C ARG A 32 -1.06 10.57 -5.56
N TRP A 33 -0.51 9.39 -5.68
CA TRP A 33 -1.20 8.29 -6.34
C TRP A 33 -2.46 7.93 -5.57
N ALA A 34 -2.37 7.93 -4.24
CA ALA A 34 -3.53 7.62 -3.42
C ALA A 34 -4.62 8.66 -3.61
N LYS A 35 -4.23 9.92 -3.69
CA LYS A 35 -5.19 10.98 -3.88
C LYS A 35 -5.82 10.92 -5.27
N ALA A 36 -5.09 10.40 -6.22
CA ALA A 36 -5.59 10.27 -7.56
C ALA A 36 -6.44 9.02 -7.76
N GLY A 37 -6.58 8.23 -6.71
CA GLY A 37 -7.38 7.03 -6.81
C GLY A 37 -6.67 5.80 -7.34
N LYS A 38 -5.37 5.90 -7.54
CA LYS A 38 -4.61 4.77 -8.05
C LYS A 38 -4.27 3.75 -6.99
N LEU A 39 -4.27 4.17 -5.74
CA LEU A 39 -4.03 3.28 -4.62
C LEU A 39 -5.03 3.59 -3.54
N THR A 40 -5.50 2.59 -2.85
CA THR A 40 -6.42 2.78 -1.77
C THR A 40 -5.61 2.84 -0.48
N SER A 41 -5.79 3.87 0.29
CA SER A 41 -5.08 3.96 1.55
C SER A 41 -6.05 3.73 2.70
N ILE A 42 -5.52 3.20 3.79
CA ILE A 42 -6.28 2.95 4.98
C ILE A 42 -5.64 3.80 6.06
N ARG A 43 -6.44 4.47 6.86
CA ARG A 43 -5.89 5.27 7.93
C ARG A 43 -5.91 4.52 9.22
N THR A 44 -4.84 4.57 9.98
CA THR A 44 -4.80 3.93 11.27
C THR A 44 -5.42 4.90 12.25
N LEU A 45 -5.57 4.46 13.48
CA LEU A 45 -6.14 5.30 14.50
C LEU A 45 -5.36 6.57 14.72
N GLY A 46 -4.09 6.52 14.49
CA GLY A 46 -3.26 7.70 14.67
C GLY A 46 -3.28 8.64 13.48
N GLY A 47 -4.07 8.33 12.47
CA GLY A 47 -4.13 9.17 11.30
C GLY A 47 -3.08 8.92 10.25
N HIS A 48 -2.32 7.85 10.41
CA HIS A 48 -1.28 7.53 9.45
C HIS A 48 -1.85 6.68 8.33
N ARG A 49 -1.34 6.83 7.15
CA ARG A 49 -1.81 6.06 6.01
C ARG A 49 -1.08 4.75 5.88
N ARG A 50 -1.80 3.75 5.42
CA ARG A 50 -1.22 2.46 5.17
C ARG A 50 -1.81 1.96 3.86
N TYR A 51 -1.08 1.10 3.17
CA TYR A 51 -1.51 0.59 1.88
C TYR A 51 -1.49 -0.93 1.90
N ARG A 52 -2.43 -1.55 1.24
CA ARG A 52 -2.50 -3.01 1.23
C ARG A 52 -1.43 -3.57 0.34
N GLU A 53 -0.69 -4.49 0.87
CA GLU A 53 0.40 -5.09 0.12
C GLU A 53 -0.09 -5.72 -1.18
N SER A 54 -1.23 -6.41 -1.12
CA SER A 54 -1.75 -7.06 -2.31
C SER A 54 -2.01 -6.07 -3.43
N GLU A 55 -2.57 -4.93 -3.10
CA GLU A 55 -2.87 -3.92 -4.10
C GLU A 55 -1.58 -3.31 -4.64
N VAL A 56 -0.63 -3.10 -3.76
CA VAL A 56 0.65 -2.52 -4.15
C VAL A 56 1.37 -3.46 -5.11
N LYS A 57 1.34 -4.74 -4.82
CA LYS A 57 1.99 -5.71 -5.67
C LYS A 57 1.33 -5.80 -7.03
N GLU A 58 0.01 -5.68 -7.06
CA GLU A 58 -0.70 -5.73 -8.33
C GLU A 58 -0.30 -4.53 -9.18
N LEU A 59 -0.23 -3.38 -8.58
CA LEU A 59 0.13 -2.19 -9.31
C LEU A 59 1.58 -2.27 -9.79
N LEU A 60 2.44 -2.77 -8.94
CA LEU A 60 3.84 -2.90 -9.28
C LEU A 60 4.01 -3.87 -10.45
N LYS A 61 3.28 -4.97 -10.42
CA LYS A 61 3.34 -5.94 -11.45
C LYS A 61 2.87 -5.35 -12.76
N ALA A 62 1.78 -4.62 -12.74
CA ALA A 62 1.25 -4.00 -13.95
C ALA A 62 2.25 -3.02 -14.52
N THR A 63 2.94 -2.30 -13.67
CA THR A 63 3.92 -1.34 -14.11
C THR A 63 5.13 -2.01 -14.72
N GLN A 64 5.54 -3.10 -14.13
CA GLN A 64 6.71 -3.78 -14.62
C GLN A 64 6.47 -4.64 -15.83
N GLN A 65 5.25 -4.96 -16.09
CA GLN A 65 5.00 -5.72 -17.23
C GLN A 65 5.11 -4.99 -18.49
N LYS A 66 5.36 -3.78 -18.46
CA LYS A 66 5.48 -3.04 -19.60
C LYS A 66 6.65 -3.36 -20.19
N ARG A 67 7.10 -3.59 -20.83
CA ARG A 67 8.29 -3.86 -21.34
C ARG A 67 8.27 -4.20 -22.24
#